data_7f85f7ea18d524dc33b31ebe76a991fc
#
_entry.id   7f85f7ea18d524dc33b31ebe76a991fc
#
_cell.length_a   1.000
_cell.length_b   1.000
_cell.length_c   1.000
_cell.angle_alpha   90.00
_cell.angle_beta   90.00
_cell.angle_gamma   90.00
#
_symmetry.space_group_name_H-M   'P 1'
#
loop_
_entity.id
_entity.type
_entity.pdbx_description
1 polymer ?
#
loop_
_entity_poly.entity_id
_entity_poly.type
_entity_poly.pdbx_seq_one_letter_code
_entity_poly.pdbx_strand_id
1 'polypeptide(L)'
;MTFIKCDLADLSSVKQAAETFLAQSRRLDVFYANAGIMALPPGLTTDGYEVQFGTNHLGHAHLINLLLPIMLQTAEEPNSDVRIINMSSIAYKQAPTEGIAFETLKTPQANLGSMIPGGKWTRYGQSKLANMLYAKELSKRYPSIKTVSVHPGYIKTDIFAGVPFMTTLPLKVAVPLGAGWTPVEEGPYNQTWAGTTDRANLEDGGYYVPIAKKGQLGTKHAKDASLSKRLWDWTQKELEAFN
;
A
#
# COMPACT_ATOMS: atom_id res chain seq x y z
N MET A 1 -10.16 2.77 22.24
CA MET A 1 -9.77 3.08 20.84
C MET A 1 -9.54 4.58 20.75
N THR A 2 -8.40 5.03 20.21
CA THR A 2 -8.03 6.44 20.07
C THR A 2 -8.05 6.80 18.59
N PHE A 3 -8.64 7.93 18.22
CA PHE A 3 -8.60 8.47 16.87
C PHE A 3 -7.48 9.53 16.78
N ILE A 4 -6.63 9.40 15.76
CA ILE A 4 -5.61 10.39 15.41
C ILE A 4 -5.88 10.84 13.98
N LYS A 5 -6.04 12.14 13.77
CA LYS A 5 -6.21 12.69 12.41
C LYS A 5 -4.92 12.50 11.62
N CYS A 6 -5.03 11.93 10.40
CA CYS A 6 -3.90 11.72 9.51
C CYS A 6 -4.39 11.82 8.05
N ASP A 7 -3.90 12.79 7.31
CA ASP A 7 -4.11 12.90 5.87
C ASP A 7 -2.86 12.37 5.15
N LEU A 8 -2.99 11.22 4.50
CA LEU A 8 -1.88 10.59 3.77
C LEU A 8 -1.46 11.35 2.50
N ALA A 9 -2.26 12.31 2.05
CA ALA A 9 -1.92 13.20 0.93
C ALA A 9 -1.17 14.47 1.38
N ASP A 10 -0.79 14.55 2.66
CA ASP A 10 -0.04 15.65 3.29
C ASP A 10 0.99 15.05 4.26
N LEU A 11 2.26 15.05 3.87
CA LEU A 11 3.34 14.45 4.66
C LEU A 11 3.55 15.16 6.01
N SER A 12 3.18 16.44 6.12
CA SER A 12 3.22 17.14 7.40
C SER A 12 2.12 16.65 8.35
N SER A 13 0.93 16.35 7.83
CA SER A 13 -0.16 15.71 8.58
C SER A 13 0.24 14.31 9.05
N VAL A 14 0.93 13.55 8.21
CA VAL A 14 1.47 12.23 8.56
C VAL A 14 2.47 12.32 9.72
N LYS A 15 3.38 13.29 9.68
CA LYS A 15 4.35 13.52 10.76
C LYS A 15 3.65 13.87 12.08
N GLN A 16 2.70 14.80 12.07
CA GLN A 16 1.92 15.16 13.26
C GLN A 16 1.16 13.94 13.84
N ALA A 17 0.62 13.09 12.98
CA ALA A 17 -0.07 11.87 13.43
C ALA A 17 0.90 10.89 14.10
N ALA A 18 2.09 10.70 13.53
CA ALA A 18 3.14 9.86 14.12
C ALA A 18 3.60 10.40 15.48
N GLU A 19 3.88 11.70 15.58
CA GLU A 19 4.26 12.37 16.84
C GLU A 19 3.18 12.22 17.91
N THR A 20 1.91 12.41 17.52
CA THR A 20 0.76 12.21 18.42
C THR A 20 0.68 10.77 18.93
N PHE A 21 0.90 9.78 18.06
CA PHE A 21 0.94 8.37 18.45
C PHE A 21 2.09 8.09 19.42
N LEU A 22 3.31 8.54 19.09
CA LEU A 22 4.49 8.31 19.90
C LEU A 22 4.42 8.94 21.29
N ALA A 23 3.70 10.07 21.43
CA ALA A 23 3.44 10.69 22.73
C ALA A 23 2.51 9.86 23.63
N GLN A 24 1.66 8.99 23.04
CA GLN A 24 0.62 8.24 23.75
C GLN A 24 0.92 6.74 23.88
N SER A 25 1.85 6.20 23.08
CA SER A 25 2.13 4.78 23.01
C SER A 25 3.60 4.47 23.24
N ARG A 26 3.87 3.35 23.93
CA ARG A 26 5.22 2.84 24.18
C ARG A 26 5.57 1.61 23.35
N ARG A 27 4.61 1.08 22.61
CA ARG A 27 4.78 -0.09 21.75
C ARG A 27 3.86 -0.02 20.53
N LEU A 28 4.23 -0.72 19.46
CA LEU A 28 3.42 -0.92 18.27
C LEU A 28 3.64 -2.33 17.72
N ASP A 29 2.64 -3.18 17.88
CA ASP A 29 2.72 -4.58 17.48
C ASP A 29 2.30 -4.82 16.03
N VAL A 30 1.19 -4.21 15.60
CA VAL A 30 0.69 -4.43 14.23
C VAL A 30 0.34 -3.09 13.58
N PHE A 31 0.97 -2.83 12.44
CA PHE A 31 0.68 -1.67 11.61
C PHE A 31 -0.04 -2.10 10.33
N TYR A 32 -1.24 -1.58 10.12
CA TYR A 32 -2.02 -1.77 8.90
C TYR A 32 -1.94 -0.52 8.01
N ALA A 33 -1.14 -0.57 6.95
CA ALA A 33 -1.13 0.45 5.89
C ALA A 33 -2.36 0.26 4.99
N ASN A 34 -3.56 0.50 5.54
CA ASN A 34 -4.82 0.07 4.94
C ASN A 34 -5.49 1.13 4.06
N ALA A 35 -5.46 2.39 4.46
CA ALA A 35 -6.14 3.46 3.73
C ALA A 35 -5.62 3.62 2.30
N GLY A 36 -6.47 4.15 1.42
CA GLY A 36 -6.05 4.40 0.04
C GLY A 36 -7.18 4.92 -0.82
N ILE A 37 -6.78 5.50 -1.93
CA ILE A 37 -7.65 6.05 -2.98
C ILE A 37 -7.46 5.28 -4.27
N MET A 38 -8.48 5.27 -5.14
CA MET A 38 -8.48 4.46 -6.35
C MET A 38 -9.12 5.20 -7.52
N ALA A 39 -8.50 5.07 -8.69
CA ALA A 39 -9.04 5.51 -9.99
C ALA A 39 -9.48 6.99 -10.03
N LEU A 40 -8.80 7.85 -9.27
CA LEU A 40 -9.07 9.29 -9.27
C LEU A 40 -8.60 9.98 -10.56
N PRO A 41 -9.18 11.15 -10.89
CA PRO A 41 -8.63 12.04 -11.90
C PRO A 41 -7.13 12.35 -11.64
N PRO A 42 -6.39 12.79 -12.68
CA PRO A 42 -5.03 13.27 -12.48
C PRO A 42 -4.99 14.41 -11.47
N GLY A 43 -4.06 14.35 -10.53
CA GLY A 43 -3.89 15.36 -9.49
C GLY A 43 -2.59 15.16 -8.74
N LEU A 44 -2.28 16.08 -7.84
CA LEU A 44 -1.13 16.04 -6.97
C LEU A 44 -1.57 16.04 -5.50
N THR A 45 -0.74 15.45 -4.63
CA THR A 45 -0.80 15.65 -3.19
C THR A 45 -0.35 17.06 -2.81
N THR A 46 -0.50 17.45 -1.55
CA THR A 46 0.00 18.72 -1.02
C THR A 46 1.50 18.88 -1.30
N ASP A 47 2.26 17.79 -1.26
CA ASP A 47 3.71 17.77 -1.43
C ASP A 47 4.15 17.62 -2.91
N GLY A 48 3.19 17.65 -3.86
CA GLY A 48 3.48 17.67 -5.30
C GLY A 48 3.73 16.31 -5.93
N TYR A 49 3.32 15.21 -5.32
CA TYR A 49 3.39 13.86 -5.91
C TYR A 49 2.06 13.46 -6.58
N GLU A 50 2.13 12.58 -7.60
CA GLU A 50 0.93 11.99 -8.20
C GLU A 50 0.00 11.48 -7.09
N VAL A 51 -1.26 11.89 -7.14
CA VAL A 51 -2.16 11.80 -5.99
C VAL A 51 -2.34 10.37 -5.47
N GLN A 52 -2.43 9.36 -6.34
CA GLN A 52 -2.59 7.98 -5.90
C GLN A 52 -1.28 7.37 -5.40
N PHE A 53 -0.16 7.70 -6.01
CA PHE A 53 1.15 7.24 -5.56
C PHE A 53 1.55 7.92 -4.24
N GLY A 54 1.34 9.23 -4.15
CA GLY A 54 1.62 10.01 -2.94
C GLY A 54 0.81 9.49 -1.75
N THR A 55 -0.51 9.36 -1.90
CA THR A 55 -1.40 8.91 -0.82
C THR A 55 -1.20 7.43 -0.49
N ASN A 56 -1.21 6.54 -1.49
CA ASN A 56 -1.22 5.09 -1.25
C ASN A 56 0.16 4.54 -0.86
N HIS A 57 1.24 5.19 -1.33
CA HIS A 57 2.60 4.72 -1.09
C HIS A 57 3.41 5.66 -0.20
N LEU A 58 3.67 6.91 -0.64
CA LEU A 58 4.56 7.80 0.11
C LEU A 58 4.05 8.14 1.51
N GLY A 59 2.75 8.47 1.65
CA GLY A 59 2.16 8.76 2.95
C GLY A 59 2.32 7.60 3.94
N HIS A 60 2.07 6.36 3.49
CA HIS A 60 2.29 5.18 4.33
C HIS A 60 3.77 4.90 4.58
N ALA A 61 4.63 5.05 3.57
CA ALA A 61 6.07 4.86 3.74
C ALA A 61 6.65 5.86 4.76
N HIS A 62 6.19 7.12 4.73
CA HIS A 62 6.58 8.13 5.71
C HIS A 62 6.12 7.76 7.11
N LEU A 63 4.84 7.38 7.26
CA LEU A 63 4.31 6.95 8.56
C LEU A 63 5.04 5.72 9.10
N ILE A 64 5.36 4.74 8.24
CA ILE A 64 6.16 3.57 8.62
C ILE A 64 7.55 4.02 9.09
N ASN A 65 8.25 4.88 8.34
CA ASN A 65 9.59 5.35 8.71
C ASN A 65 9.59 6.03 10.08
N LEU A 66 8.61 6.91 10.35
CA LEU A 66 8.49 7.63 11.62
C LEU A 66 8.17 6.71 12.81
N LEU A 67 7.40 5.64 12.58
CA LEU A 67 7.01 4.66 13.60
C LEU A 67 7.96 3.46 13.69
N LEU A 68 8.90 3.32 12.75
CA LEU A 68 9.82 2.19 12.71
C LEU A 68 10.66 2.03 13.99
N PRO A 69 11.18 3.10 14.63
CA PRO A 69 11.94 2.96 15.87
C PRO A 69 11.15 2.29 17.00
N ILE A 70 9.90 2.69 17.22
CA ILE A 70 9.05 2.05 18.25
C ILE A 70 8.70 0.62 17.89
N MET A 71 8.50 0.29 16.60
CA MET A 71 8.26 -1.08 16.15
C MET A 71 9.48 -1.97 16.38
N LEU A 72 10.68 -1.48 16.11
CA LEU A 72 11.93 -2.20 16.37
C LEU A 72 12.13 -2.41 17.88
N GLN A 73 11.92 -1.39 18.68
CA GLN A 73 11.95 -1.50 20.15
C GLN A 73 10.92 -2.55 20.64
N THR A 74 9.70 -2.53 20.12
CA THR A 74 8.67 -3.51 20.46
C THR A 74 9.11 -4.93 20.08
N ALA A 75 9.80 -5.08 18.94
CA ALA A 75 10.27 -6.39 18.48
C ALA A 75 11.38 -6.99 19.34
N GLU A 76 12.05 -6.19 20.18
CA GLU A 76 13.05 -6.66 21.16
C GLU A 76 12.41 -7.19 22.45
N GLU A 77 11.12 -6.89 22.70
CA GLU A 77 10.43 -7.37 23.89
C GLU A 77 10.20 -8.89 23.83
N PRO A 78 10.27 -9.61 24.96
CA PRO A 78 10.00 -11.04 25.02
C PRO A 78 8.59 -11.39 24.50
N ASN A 79 8.51 -12.40 23.63
CA ASN A 79 7.26 -12.89 23.03
C ASN A 79 6.53 -11.86 22.14
N SER A 80 7.20 -10.82 21.68
CA SER A 80 6.63 -9.87 20.73
C SER A 80 6.46 -10.50 19.34
N ASP A 81 5.44 -10.05 18.60
CA ASP A 81 5.21 -10.41 17.20
C ASP A 81 4.82 -9.15 16.43
N VAL A 82 5.84 -8.41 16.01
CA VAL A 82 5.66 -7.13 15.32
C VAL A 82 5.45 -7.35 13.83
N ARG A 83 4.41 -6.69 13.27
CA ARG A 83 3.99 -6.87 11.88
C ARG A 83 3.68 -5.56 11.17
N ILE A 84 4.00 -5.52 9.85
CA ILE A 84 3.52 -4.50 8.91
C ILE A 84 2.71 -5.18 7.82
N ILE A 85 1.43 -4.82 7.73
CA ILE A 85 0.49 -5.33 6.72
C ILE A 85 0.24 -4.23 5.69
N ASN A 86 0.86 -4.36 4.52
CA ASN A 86 0.82 -3.33 3.49
C ASN A 86 -0.24 -3.66 2.43
N MET A 87 -1.22 -2.75 2.25
CA MET A 87 -2.35 -3.01 1.34
C MET A 87 -1.94 -2.82 -0.12
N SER A 88 -1.88 -3.94 -0.85
CA SER A 88 -1.75 -3.98 -2.30
C SER A 88 -3.10 -4.28 -2.97
N SER A 89 -3.10 -4.62 -4.24
CA SER A 89 -4.28 -4.99 -5.01
C SER A 89 -3.83 -5.81 -6.22
N ILE A 90 -4.70 -6.66 -6.75
CA ILE A 90 -4.47 -7.32 -8.05
C ILE A 90 -4.25 -6.30 -9.19
N ALA A 91 -4.71 -5.06 -8.99
CA ALA A 91 -4.48 -3.95 -9.93
C ALA A 91 -2.98 -3.59 -10.10
N TYR A 92 -2.06 -4.10 -9.26
CA TYR A 92 -0.62 -3.96 -9.49
C TYR A 92 -0.18 -4.44 -10.90
N LYS A 93 -0.95 -5.35 -11.50
CA LYS A 93 -0.74 -5.85 -12.86
C LYS A 93 -0.95 -4.79 -13.94
N GLN A 94 -1.62 -3.68 -13.60
CA GLN A 94 -1.88 -2.55 -14.49
C GLN A 94 -0.84 -1.43 -14.36
N ALA A 95 0.21 -1.64 -13.57
CA ALA A 95 1.33 -0.72 -13.47
C ALA A 95 1.92 -0.42 -14.87
N PRO A 96 2.59 0.72 -15.07
CA PRO A 96 3.16 1.08 -16.37
C PRO A 96 4.22 0.06 -16.83
N THR A 97 4.60 0.14 -18.10
CA THR A 97 5.51 -0.81 -18.75
C THR A 97 6.88 -0.90 -18.06
N GLU A 98 7.33 0.17 -17.45
CA GLU A 98 8.55 0.28 -16.64
C GLU A 98 8.34 -0.13 -15.16
N GLY A 99 7.13 -0.46 -14.76
CA GLY A 99 6.73 -0.78 -13.38
C GLY A 99 6.44 0.48 -12.55
N ILE A 100 7.44 1.32 -12.34
CA ILE A 100 7.32 2.62 -11.66
C ILE A 100 7.93 3.71 -12.54
N ALA A 101 7.12 4.70 -12.92
CA ALA A 101 7.51 5.82 -13.76
C ALA A 101 8.11 6.96 -12.91
N PHE A 102 9.28 6.71 -12.30
CA PHE A 102 9.94 7.60 -11.33
C PHE A 102 10.07 9.06 -11.81
N GLU A 103 10.43 9.25 -13.09
CA GLU A 103 10.71 10.57 -13.65
C GLU A 103 9.49 11.50 -13.69
N THR A 104 8.28 10.92 -13.58
CA THR A 104 7.03 11.67 -13.68
C THR A 104 6.19 11.63 -12.41
N LEU A 105 6.67 11.02 -11.32
CA LEU A 105 5.93 10.94 -10.05
C LEU A 105 5.64 12.30 -9.41
N LYS A 106 6.37 13.36 -9.79
CA LYS A 106 6.11 14.76 -9.38
C LYS A 106 5.26 15.52 -10.41
N THR A 107 4.48 14.80 -11.20
CA THR A 107 3.47 15.35 -12.13
C THR A 107 2.15 14.62 -11.93
N PRO A 108 1.01 15.14 -12.42
CA PRO A 108 -0.28 14.45 -12.33
C PRO A 108 -0.34 13.14 -13.14
N GLN A 109 0.67 12.81 -13.95
CA GLN A 109 0.73 11.62 -14.81
C GLN A 109 -0.57 11.41 -15.62
N ALA A 110 -1.15 12.46 -16.17
CA ALA A 110 -2.46 12.42 -16.82
C ALA A 110 -2.54 11.41 -17.96
N ASN A 111 -1.43 11.19 -18.68
CA ASN A 111 -1.35 10.30 -19.85
C ASN A 111 -0.55 9.02 -19.58
N LEU A 112 -0.29 8.66 -18.32
CA LEU A 112 0.51 7.48 -18.00
C LEU A 112 -0.19 6.20 -18.51
N GLY A 113 0.50 5.44 -19.39
CA GLY A 113 0.05 4.11 -19.85
C GLY A 113 -1.21 4.13 -20.74
N SER A 114 -1.47 5.21 -21.45
CA SER A 114 -2.74 5.51 -22.10
C SER A 114 -3.00 4.77 -23.42
N MET A 115 -3.63 3.60 -23.37
CA MET A 115 -4.61 3.21 -24.39
C MET A 115 -6.06 3.56 -23.96
N ILE A 116 -6.27 3.99 -22.71
CA ILE A 116 -7.57 4.41 -22.15
C ILE A 116 -7.39 5.83 -21.62
N PRO A 117 -8.29 6.80 -21.97
CA PRO A 117 -8.17 8.18 -21.51
C PRO A 117 -8.01 8.27 -19.99
N GLY A 118 -6.96 8.98 -19.56
CA GLY A 118 -6.75 9.36 -18.17
C GLY A 118 -5.84 8.48 -17.32
N GLY A 119 -5.35 7.33 -17.80
CA GLY A 119 -4.34 6.51 -17.10
C GLY A 119 -4.61 6.14 -15.62
N LYS A 120 -5.82 6.39 -15.12
CA LYS A 120 -6.18 6.30 -13.70
C LYS A 120 -5.96 4.92 -13.08
N TRP A 121 -6.22 3.86 -13.82
CA TRP A 121 -5.95 2.49 -13.38
C TRP A 121 -4.46 2.15 -13.40
N THR A 122 -3.71 2.72 -14.36
CA THR A 122 -2.26 2.57 -14.43
C THR A 122 -1.58 3.25 -13.25
N ARG A 123 -2.01 4.49 -12.89
CA ARG A 123 -1.52 5.19 -11.70
C ARG A 123 -1.86 4.43 -10.41
N TYR A 124 -3.09 3.93 -10.30
CA TYR A 124 -3.48 3.08 -9.18
C TYR A 124 -2.64 1.80 -9.11
N GLY A 125 -2.52 1.10 -10.24
CA GLY A 125 -1.70 -0.12 -10.33
C GLY A 125 -0.24 0.12 -9.95
N GLN A 126 0.32 1.24 -10.39
CA GLN A 126 1.67 1.70 -10.00
C GLN A 126 1.80 1.85 -8.48
N SER A 127 0.85 2.51 -7.82
CA SER A 127 0.87 2.70 -6.37
C SER A 127 0.76 1.35 -5.62
N LYS A 128 -0.03 0.40 -6.14
CA LYS A 128 -0.21 -0.92 -5.53
C LYS A 128 0.97 -1.87 -5.79
N LEU A 129 1.65 -1.71 -6.93
CA LEU A 129 2.95 -2.35 -7.17
C LEU A 129 4.00 -1.80 -6.19
N ALA A 130 4.06 -0.48 -6.00
CA ALA A 130 4.98 0.14 -5.05
C ALA A 130 4.80 -0.42 -3.63
N ASN A 131 3.57 -0.54 -3.14
CA ASN A 131 3.28 -1.11 -1.81
C ASN A 131 3.81 -2.56 -1.67
N MET A 132 3.66 -3.38 -2.72
CA MET A 132 4.19 -4.75 -2.73
C MET A 132 5.72 -4.78 -2.71
N LEU A 133 6.36 -3.96 -3.55
CA LEU A 133 7.83 -3.89 -3.64
C LEU A 133 8.44 -3.32 -2.35
N TYR A 134 7.80 -2.32 -1.74
CA TYR A 134 8.23 -1.72 -0.48
C TYR A 134 8.13 -2.71 0.69
N ALA A 135 7.06 -3.51 0.76
CA ALA A 135 6.93 -4.57 1.75
C ALA A 135 8.07 -5.59 1.66
N LYS A 136 8.53 -5.93 0.44
CA LYS A 136 9.69 -6.80 0.23
C LYS A 136 11.00 -6.19 0.73
N GLU A 137 11.21 -4.90 0.53
CA GLU A 137 12.42 -4.25 1.02
C GLU A 137 12.40 -4.07 2.54
N LEU A 138 11.24 -3.72 3.13
CA LEU A 138 11.07 -3.69 4.58
C LEU A 138 11.42 -5.04 5.22
N SER A 139 10.88 -6.15 4.68
CA SER A 139 11.12 -7.48 5.23
C SER A 139 12.60 -7.91 5.19
N LYS A 140 13.34 -7.48 4.17
CA LYS A 140 14.79 -7.76 4.08
C LYS A 140 15.62 -6.91 5.05
N ARG A 141 15.24 -5.65 5.22
CA ARG A 141 15.99 -4.68 6.01
C ARG A 141 15.72 -4.80 7.50
N TYR A 142 14.52 -5.23 7.86
CA TYR A 142 14.03 -5.33 9.23
C TYR A 142 13.44 -6.73 9.52
N PRO A 143 14.28 -7.77 9.55
CA PRO A 143 13.82 -9.16 9.67
C PRO A 143 13.15 -9.49 11.01
N SER A 144 13.32 -8.65 12.04
CA SER A 144 12.59 -8.76 13.31
C SER A 144 11.10 -8.40 13.16
N ILE A 145 10.75 -7.62 12.13
CA ILE A 145 9.36 -7.20 11.84
C ILE A 145 8.82 -8.03 10.68
N LYS A 146 7.75 -8.81 10.90
CA LYS A 146 7.07 -9.56 9.84
C LYS A 146 6.33 -8.61 8.91
N THR A 147 6.83 -8.44 7.69
CA THR A 147 6.22 -7.54 6.70
C THR A 147 5.65 -8.32 5.53
N VAL A 148 4.37 -8.09 5.21
CA VAL A 148 3.69 -8.72 4.08
C VAL A 148 2.84 -7.70 3.32
N SER A 149 2.49 -8.04 2.07
CA SER A 149 1.50 -7.31 1.30
C SER A 149 0.24 -8.15 1.09
N VAL A 150 -0.93 -7.51 1.11
CA VAL A 150 -2.21 -8.22 0.95
C VAL A 150 -3.10 -7.55 -0.09
N HIS A 151 -3.85 -8.37 -0.82
CA HIS A 151 -5.00 -7.94 -1.63
C HIS A 151 -6.27 -8.28 -0.85
N PRO A 152 -7.16 -7.30 -0.56
CA PRO A 152 -8.33 -7.55 0.28
C PRO A 152 -9.47 -8.29 -0.44
N GLY A 153 -9.43 -8.40 -1.75
CA GLY A 153 -10.54 -8.89 -2.58
C GLY A 153 -11.23 -7.78 -3.37
N TYR A 154 -12.32 -8.14 -4.04
CA TYR A 154 -13.17 -7.20 -4.77
C TYR A 154 -14.33 -6.77 -3.87
N ILE A 155 -14.06 -5.83 -2.97
CA ILE A 155 -15.02 -5.39 -1.96
C ILE A 155 -15.90 -4.29 -2.56
N LYS A 156 -17.21 -4.40 -2.39
CA LYS A 156 -18.18 -3.40 -2.82
C LYS A 156 -18.25 -2.26 -1.80
N THR A 157 -17.21 -1.42 -1.74
CA THR A 157 -17.12 -0.26 -0.85
C THR A 157 -17.30 1.04 -1.60
N ASP A 158 -17.40 2.15 -0.87
CA ASP A 158 -17.44 3.52 -1.38
C ASP A 158 -16.13 3.96 -2.08
N ILE A 159 -15.10 3.11 -2.11
CA ILE A 159 -13.87 3.36 -2.89
C ILE A 159 -14.16 3.59 -4.39
N PHE A 160 -15.35 3.15 -4.85
CA PHE A 160 -15.89 3.43 -6.18
C PHE A 160 -16.74 4.70 -6.24
N ALA A 161 -16.99 5.38 -5.10
CA ALA A 161 -17.72 6.63 -5.08
C ALA A 161 -16.98 7.69 -5.92
N GLY A 162 -17.69 8.34 -6.84
CA GLY A 162 -17.09 9.32 -7.76
C GLY A 162 -16.38 8.74 -8.99
N VAL A 163 -16.26 7.41 -9.12
CA VAL A 163 -15.71 6.80 -10.33
C VAL A 163 -16.84 6.66 -11.38
N PRO A 164 -16.70 7.22 -12.59
CA PRO A 164 -17.75 7.16 -13.63
C PRO A 164 -18.14 5.71 -13.94
N PHE A 165 -19.45 5.47 -14.11
CA PHE A 165 -20.05 4.14 -14.35
C PHE A 165 -19.35 3.38 -15.48
N MET A 166 -19.12 4.03 -16.61
CA MET A 166 -18.43 3.42 -17.77
C MET A 166 -17.03 2.89 -17.46
N THR A 167 -16.35 3.49 -16.49
CA THR A 167 -15.01 3.08 -16.06
C THR A 167 -15.03 1.84 -15.19
N THR A 168 -16.11 1.67 -14.42
CA THR A 168 -16.29 0.52 -13.52
C THR A 168 -17.05 -0.63 -14.20
N LEU A 169 -17.66 -0.39 -15.37
CA LEU A 169 -18.46 -1.40 -16.08
C LEU A 169 -17.69 -2.70 -16.38
N PRO A 170 -16.43 -2.68 -16.89
CA PRO A 170 -15.68 -3.92 -17.09
C PRO A 170 -15.49 -4.71 -15.78
N LEU A 171 -15.25 -4.01 -14.67
CA LEU A 171 -15.13 -4.64 -13.35
C LEU A 171 -16.48 -5.22 -12.87
N LYS A 172 -17.57 -4.46 -13.06
CA LYS A 172 -18.92 -4.90 -12.68
C LYS A 172 -19.38 -6.13 -13.43
N VAL A 173 -18.85 -6.36 -14.64
CA VAL A 173 -19.14 -7.55 -15.45
C VAL A 173 -18.17 -8.70 -15.15
N ALA A 174 -16.86 -8.42 -15.12
CA ALA A 174 -15.83 -9.44 -14.98
C ALA A 174 -15.76 -10.04 -13.57
N VAL A 175 -15.97 -9.24 -12.52
CA VAL A 175 -15.87 -9.73 -11.13
C VAL A 175 -16.96 -10.77 -10.81
N PRO A 176 -18.26 -10.56 -11.11
CA PRO A 176 -19.29 -11.59 -10.89
C PRO A 176 -19.06 -12.88 -11.67
N LEU A 177 -18.45 -12.79 -12.87
CA LEU A 177 -18.16 -13.95 -13.72
C LEU A 177 -16.91 -14.75 -13.27
N GLY A 178 -16.07 -14.16 -12.41
CA GLY A 178 -14.83 -14.74 -11.94
C GLY A 178 -14.78 -14.92 -10.43
N ALA A 179 -14.10 -13.99 -9.75
CA ALA A 179 -13.84 -14.09 -8.30
C ALA A 179 -15.05 -13.79 -7.41
N GLY A 180 -16.10 -13.15 -7.96
CA GLY A 180 -17.25 -12.65 -7.19
C GLY A 180 -16.94 -11.36 -6.39
N TRP A 181 -18.01 -10.67 -5.97
CA TRP A 181 -17.91 -9.55 -5.05
C TRP A 181 -17.82 -10.06 -3.61
N THR A 182 -16.88 -9.53 -2.87
CA THR A 182 -16.77 -9.79 -1.43
C THR A 182 -17.70 -8.82 -0.68
N PRO A 183 -18.57 -9.29 0.23
CA PRO A 183 -19.33 -8.43 1.13
C PRO A 183 -18.43 -7.46 1.89
N VAL A 184 -18.95 -6.27 2.26
CA VAL A 184 -18.16 -5.25 2.96
C VAL A 184 -17.67 -5.78 4.31
N GLU A 185 -18.49 -6.57 4.97
CA GLU A 185 -18.20 -7.19 6.28
C GLU A 185 -17.02 -8.17 6.22
N GLU A 186 -16.81 -8.81 5.07
CA GLU A 186 -15.70 -9.73 4.83
C GLU A 186 -14.45 -9.03 4.30
N GLY A 187 -14.57 -7.75 3.93
CA GLY A 187 -13.48 -6.95 3.41
C GLY A 187 -12.23 -6.93 4.29
N PRO A 188 -12.35 -6.87 5.63
CA PRO A 188 -11.22 -6.90 6.54
C PRO A 188 -10.56 -8.28 6.72
N TYR A 189 -11.17 -9.38 6.29
CA TYR A 189 -10.73 -10.73 6.68
C TYR A 189 -9.30 -11.05 6.29
N ASN A 190 -8.86 -10.70 5.08
CA ASN A 190 -7.52 -11.06 4.63
C ASN A 190 -6.41 -10.30 5.38
N GLN A 191 -6.58 -8.99 5.59
CA GLN A 191 -5.61 -8.20 6.35
C GLN A 191 -5.64 -8.53 7.84
N THR A 192 -6.82 -8.79 8.43
CA THR A 192 -6.94 -9.23 9.82
C THR A 192 -6.26 -10.59 10.00
N TRP A 193 -6.52 -11.54 9.09
CA TRP A 193 -5.79 -12.82 9.09
C TRP A 193 -4.28 -12.61 9.07
N ALA A 194 -3.75 -11.77 8.18
CA ALA A 194 -2.32 -11.51 8.10
C ALA A 194 -1.76 -10.86 9.38
N GLY A 195 -2.58 -10.07 10.09
CA GLY A 195 -2.20 -9.45 11.36
C GLY A 195 -2.30 -10.36 12.57
N THR A 196 -3.02 -11.51 12.49
CA THR A 196 -3.36 -12.32 13.69
C THR A 196 -3.04 -13.81 13.56
N THR A 197 -2.74 -14.32 12.35
CA THR A 197 -2.35 -15.73 12.15
C THR A 197 -0.99 -16.03 12.78
N ASP A 198 -0.67 -17.31 13.00
CA ASP A 198 0.69 -17.68 13.43
C ASP A 198 1.74 -17.11 12.48
N ARG A 199 2.80 -16.54 13.04
CA ARG A 199 3.90 -15.93 12.30
C ARG A 199 4.50 -16.87 11.25
N ALA A 200 4.53 -18.17 11.53
CA ALA A 200 5.02 -19.22 10.62
C ALA A 200 4.19 -19.37 9.33
N ASN A 201 2.93 -18.94 9.33
CA ASN A 201 2.07 -18.96 8.14
C ASN A 201 2.37 -17.81 7.15
N LEU A 202 3.22 -16.88 7.55
CA LEU A 202 3.58 -15.73 6.74
C LEU A 202 5.04 -15.81 6.28
N GLU A 203 5.27 -15.72 4.97
CA GLU A 203 6.60 -15.54 4.39
C GLU A 203 6.98 -14.05 4.41
N ASP A 204 8.24 -13.76 4.71
CA ASP A 204 8.76 -12.40 4.70
C ASP A 204 8.69 -11.79 3.29
N GLY A 205 8.07 -10.61 3.19
CA GLY A 205 7.80 -9.95 1.91
C GLY A 205 6.73 -10.65 1.06
N GLY A 206 6.01 -11.64 1.64
CA GLY A 206 4.97 -12.41 0.96
C GLY A 206 3.82 -11.54 0.45
N TYR A 207 3.14 -12.02 -0.60
CA TYR A 207 1.91 -11.44 -1.11
C TYR A 207 0.75 -12.42 -0.92
N TYR A 208 -0.34 -11.95 -0.31
CA TYR A 208 -1.50 -12.77 0.03
C TYR A 208 -2.78 -12.26 -0.62
N VAL A 209 -3.60 -13.19 -1.09
CA VAL A 209 -4.90 -12.93 -1.72
C VAL A 209 -6.01 -13.55 -0.87
N PRO A 210 -7.26 -13.13 -1.03
CA PRO A 210 -8.38 -13.61 -0.21
C PRO A 210 -8.62 -15.12 -0.31
N ILE A 211 -8.90 -15.77 0.79
CA ILE A 211 -8.51 -15.44 2.18
C ILE A 211 -7.36 -16.38 2.49
N ALA A 212 -6.30 -15.86 3.15
CA ALA A 212 -5.18 -16.65 3.63
C ALA A 212 -4.38 -17.44 2.56
N LYS A 213 -4.49 -17.06 1.27
CA LYS A 213 -3.82 -17.78 0.17
C LYS A 213 -2.58 -17.01 -0.28
N LYS A 214 -1.48 -17.71 -0.44
CA LYS A 214 -0.28 -17.14 -1.08
C LYS A 214 -0.60 -16.75 -2.52
N GLY A 215 -0.43 -15.46 -2.83
CA GLY A 215 -0.68 -14.92 -4.15
C GLY A 215 0.48 -15.18 -5.11
N GLN A 216 0.16 -15.49 -6.36
CA GLN A 216 1.17 -15.60 -7.41
C GLN A 216 1.56 -14.20 -7.92
N LEU A 217 2.87 -13.94 -8.03
CA LEU A 217 3.39 -12.72 -8.62
C LEU A 217 3.30 -12.79 -10.15
N GLY A 218 2.26 -12.19 -10.72
CA GLY A 218 1.88 -12.34 -12.11
C GLY A 218 2.62 -11.44 -13.11
N THR A 219 3.52 -10.55 -12.65
CA THR A 219 4.30 -9.66 -13.53
C THR A 219 5.79 -9.76 -13.24
N LYS A 220 6.63 -9.45 -14.25
CA LYS A 220 8.09 -9.36 -14.07
C LYS A 220 8.46 -8.32 -13.00
N HIS A 221 7.78 -7.18 -12.98
CA HIS A 221 8.04 -6.09 -12.04
C HIS A 221 7.77 -6.48 -10.59
N ALA A 222 6.72 -7.27 -10.33
CA ALA A 222 6.44 -7.77 -8.98
C ALA A 222 7.52 -8.74 -8.46
N LYS A 223 8.36 -9.29 -9.34
CA LYS A 223 9.48 -10.19 -9.00
C LYS A 223 10.85 -9.50 -9.02
N ASP A 224 10.90 -8.27 -9.51
CA ASP A 224 12.14 -7.54 -9.77
C ASP A 224 12.73 -6.96 -8.48
N ALA A 225 13.82 -7.57 -8.01
CA ALA A 225 14.52 -7.12 -6.82
C ALA A 225 15.26 -5.79 -7.03
N SER A 226 15.70 -5.51 -8.26
CA SER A 226 16.37 -4.24 -8.57
C SER A 226 15.39 -3.08 -8.56
N LEU A 227 14.17 -3.29 -9.07
CA LEU A 227 13.09 -2.32 -9.00
C LEU A 227 12.65 -2.08 -7.54
N SER A 228 12.57 -3.14 -6.71
CA SER A 228 12.28 -3.01 -5.28
C SER A 228 13.31 -2.12 -4.58
N LYS A 229 14.60 -2.38 -4.82
CA LYS A 229 15.68 -1.59 -4.24
C LYS A 229 15.64 -0.13 -4.75
N ARG A 230 15.46 0.08 -6.06
CA ARG A 230 15.36 1.43 -6.64
C ARG A 230 14.19 2.21 -6.04
N LEU A 231 13.02 1.55 -5.86
CA LEU A 231 11.86 2.16 -5.21
C LEU A 231 12.17 2.56 -3.77
N TRP A 232 12.81 1.68 -3.01
CA TRP A 232 13.24 1.97 -1.65
C TRP A 232 14.15 3.20 -1.61
N ASP A 233 15.23 3.19 -2.38
CA ASP A 233 16.23 4.27 -2.39
C ASP A 233 15.58 5.61 -2.79
N TRP A 234 14.72 5.59 -3.80
CA TRP A 234 13.97 6.77 -4.24
C TRP A 234 13.02 7.26 -3.12
N THR A 235 12.24 6.35 -2.51
CA THR A 235 11.30 6.70 -1.44
C THR A 235 12.02 7.31 -0.24
N GLN A 236 13.14 6.72 0.21
CA GLN A 236 13.89 7.26 1.33
C GLN A 236 14.42 8.67 1.01
N LYS A 237 15.00 8.86 -0.18
CA LYS A 237 15.50 10.16 -0.62
C LYS A 237 14.42 11.24 -0.66
N GLU A 238 13.22 10.90 -1.19
CA GLU A 238 12.12 11.87 -1.25
C GLU A 238 11.59 12.24 0.15
N LEU A 239 11.64 11.32 1.10
CA LEU A 239 11.16 11.53 2.46
C LEU A 239 12.18 12.21 3.39
N GLU A 240 13.46 12.33 3.00
CA GLU A 240 14.49 13.00 3.82
C GLU A 240 14.11 14.43 4.24
N ALA A 241 13.43 15.16 3.35
CA ALA A 241 13.02 16.54 3.60
C ALA A 241 11.86 16.67 4.61
N PHE A 242 11.20 15.58 4.97
CA PHE A 242 10.01 15.55 5.83
C PHE A 242 10.25 14.89 7.20
N ASN A 243 11.43 14.32 7.42
CA ASN A 243 11.85 13.67 8.69
C ASN A 243 12.09 14.65 9.83
#